data_f7f2cec90febe7ef6ae8bd1214c6cc6f
#
_entry.id   f7f2cec90febe7ef6ae8bd1214c6cc6f
#
_cell.length_a   1.000
_cell.length_b   1.000
_cell.length_c   1.000
_cell.angle_alpha   90.00
_cell.angle_beta   90.00
_cell.angle_gamma   90.00
#
_symmetry.space_group_name_H-M   'P 1'
#
loop_
_entity.id
_entity.type
_entity.pdbx_description
1 polymer ?
#
loop_
_entity_poly.entity_id
_entity_poly.type
_entity_poly.pdbx_seq_one_letter_code
_entity_poly.pdbx_strand_id
1 'polypeptide(L)'
;MMGRVGYNILMPILTVLLISCSSMEDKRLDFCLQAADSNAEELKIVLKHYEKEPEKLKAARFLLSNMLYNYAYTDGEIDSLKRVLTMAIPQQETLSKEIRDKWKGTRYNKAQKEFDVRKIKADLLIENIDLAFEVWERRPWSKHYSFEDFCDYILPYRLDNEPLERWRKLYYDRYASMLDSLYQGTDVVKAAELLHDYIKKEGFAHNRDFALPHFGALFLWKNRIGYCRDKTDLLCYAMRAAGIPVASDSYFVSNTYVGNHNWVALIDTTGQTIPFEFEQDKDIVRDLIDARKRGKVYRKMYSMQPEKIEGQYEDKELYARFRQPYLKDVTAEYRSVDRLETNIVNNGKEKYAYLSVFDGSKFDPIDVTRAGKDRAVFRNVEPDMLYQVTFYR
;
A
#
# COMPACT_ATOMS: atom_id res chain seq x y z
N MET A 1 21.95 7.94 84.95
CA MET A 1 20.65 8.01 84.33
C MET A 1 20.85 8.44 82.86
N MET A 2 20.78 7.49 81.94
CA MET A 2 21.02 7.72 80.48
C MET A 2 19.68 7.93 79.81
N GLY A 3 19.52 9.11 79.31
CA GLY A 3 18.34 9.45 78.43
C GLY A 3 18.54 8.97 77.00
N ARG A 4 17.66 8.14 76.49
CA ARG A 4 17.59 7.70 75.09
C ARG A 4 16.94 8.80 74.28
N VAL A 5 17.66 9.37 73.28
CA VAL A 5 17.13 10.23 72.24
C VAL A 5 16.66 9.34 71.10
N GLY A 6 15.35 9.33 70.85
CA GLY A 6 14.76 8.61 69.72
C GLY A 6 14.86 9.48 68.44
N TYR A 7 15.53 9.01 67.40
CA TYR A 7 15.51 9.63 66.06
C TYR A 7 14.34 9.09 65.27
N ASN A 8 13.35 9.93 64.99
CA ASN A 8 12.31 9.66 63.99
C ASN A 8 12.90 9.94 62.64
N ILE A 9 13.18 8.89 61.86
CA ILE A 9 13.53 8.98 60.45
C ILE A 9 12.22 9.09 59.67
N LEU A 10 11.87 10.31 59.23
CA LEU A 10 10.84 10.52 58.19
C LEU A 10 11.45 10.12 56.86
N MET A 11 10.99 8.96 56.34
CA MET A 11 11.31 8.51 54.99
C MET A 11 10.41 9.27 53.97
N PRO A 12 10.97 10.08 53.05
CA PRO A 12 10.15 10.72 52.04
C PRO A 12 9.64 9.65 51.06
N ILE A 13 8.33 9.51 50.98
CA ILE A 13 7.67 8.75 49.92
C ILE A 13 7.90 9.49 48.59
N LEU A 14 8.88 9.02 47.84
CA LEU A 14 9.13 9.49 46.47
C LEU A 14 8.05 8.92 45.56
N THR A 15 6.98 9.68 45.35
CA THR A 15 5.94 9.36 44.36
C THR A 15 6.56 9.56 42.99
N VAL A 16 7.07 8.50 42.38
CA VAL A 16 7.50 8.50 40.97
C VAL A 16 6.24 8.65 40.12
N LEU A 17 5.97 9.83 39.66
CA LEU A 17 5.01 10.08 38.56
C LEU A 17 5.59 9.41 37.32
N LEU A 18 5.12 8.21 37.02
CA LEU A 18 5.30 7.56 35.72
C LEU A 18 4.55 8.40 34.68
N ILE A 19 5.21 9.38 34.11
CA ILE A 19 4.77 10.02 32.87
C ILE A 19 4.95 8.95 31.82
N SER A 20 3.87 8.21 31.53
CA SER A 20 3.79 7.30 30.38
C SER A 20 3.94 8.15 29.13
N CYS A 21 5.12 8.15 28.53
CA CYS A 21 5.33 8.70 27.20
C CYS A 21 4.63 7.72 26.23
N SER A 22 3.40 8.05 25.83
CA SER A 22 2.67 7.23 24.85
C SER A 22 3.49 7.12 23.56
N SER A 23 3.62 5.90 23.04
CA SER A 23 4.33 5.67 21.79
C SER A 23 3.63 6.39 20.62
N MET A 24 4.33 6.58 19.51
CA MET A 24 3.71 7.14 18.31
C MET A 24 2.56 6.26 17.79
N GLU A 25 2.68 4.94 17.99
CA GLU A 25 1.62 3.98 17.68
C GLU A 25 0.40 4.19 18.58
N ASP A 26 0.58 4.37 19.90
CA ASP A 26 -0.52 4.63 20.82
C ASP A 26 -1.30 5.88 20.42
N LYS A 27 -0.60 6.96 20.09
CA LYS A 27 -1.24 8.20 19.62
C LYS A 27 -2.04 7.99 18.35
N ARG A 28 -1.50 7.26 17.36
CA ARG A 28 -2.23 6.96 16.12
C ARG A 28 -3.43 6.07 16.36
N LEU A 29 -3.33 5.09 17.26
CA LEU A 29 -4.45 4.25 17.66
C LEU A 29 -5.56 5.08 18.32
N ASP A 30 -5.23 5.98 19.24
CA ASP A 30 -6.19 6.87 19.88
C ASP A 30 -6.90 7.77 18.85
N PHE A 31 -6.15 8.35 17.90
CA PHE A 31 -6.74 9.12 16.82
C PHE A 31 -7.66 8.29 15.93
N CYS A 32 -7.28 7.05 15.64
CA CYS A 32 -8.11 6.14 14.87
C CYS A 32 -9.44 5.84 15.59
N LEU A 33 -9.39 5.53 16.88
CA LEU A 33 -10.59 5.27 17.69
C LEU A 33 -11.50 6.50 17.79
N GLN A 34 -10.92 7.70 17.90
CA GLN A 34 -11.70 8.94 17.88
C GLN A 34 -12.35 9.20 16.52
N ALA A 35 -11.61 9.00 15.42
CA ALA A 35 -12.09 9.21 14.06
C ALA A 35 -13.16 8.18 13.64
N ALA A 36 -13.20 7.02 14.29
CA ALA A 36 -14.17 5.96 14.05
C ALA A 36 -15.60 6.35 14.45
N ASP A 37 -15.75 7.33 15.36
CA ASP A 37 -17.05 7.80 15.84
C ASP A 37 -17.93 6.61 16.30
N SER A 38 -19.13 6.44 15.76
CA SER A 38 -20.04 5.34 16.10
C SER A 38 -19.47 3.93 15.81
N ASN A 39 -18.45 3.79 14.94
CA ASN A 39 -17.81 2.53 14.63
C ASN A 39 -16.67 2.15 15.61
N ALA A 40 -16.35 3.01 16.60
CA ALA A 40 -15.27 2.77 17.55
C ALA A 40 -15.44 1.45 18.33
N GLU A 41 -16.67 1.05 18.63
CA GLU A 41 -16.95 -0.20 19.35
C GLU A 41 -16.51 -1.44 18.53
N GLU A 42 -16.69 -1.43 17.22
CA GLU A 42 -16.20 -2.52 16.34
C GLU A 42 -14.68 -2.66 16.46
N LEU A 43 -13.93 -1.55 16.48
CA LEU A 43 -12.48 -1.57 16.61
C LEU A 43 -12.03 -2.06 18.00
N LYS A 44 -12.74 -1.65 19.07
CA LYS A 44 -12.48 -2.13 20.43
C LYS A 44 -12.76 -3.63 20.58
N ILE A 45 -13.78 -4.17 19.90
CA ILE A 45 -14.05 -5.61 19.88
C ILE A 45 -12.83 -6.39 19.38
N VAL A 46 -12.16 -5.93 18.31
CA VAL A 46 -10.93 -6.58 17.78
C VAL A 46 -9.83 -6.59 18.82
N LEU A 47 -9.55 -5.46 19.48
CA LEU A 47 -8.51 -5.36 20.52
C LEU A 47 -8.82 -6.28 21.69
N LYS A 48 -10.07 -6.32 22.15
CA LYS A 48 -10.53 -7.19 23.24
C LYS A 48 -10.46 -8.66 22.86
N HIS A 49 -10.79 -9.00 21.60
CA HIS A 49 -10.73 -10.38 21.11
C HIS A 49 -9.33 -10.97 21.29
N TYR A 50 -8.29 -10.19 21.00
CA TYR A 50 -6.90 -10.63 21.07
C TYR A 50 -6.18 -10.25 22.39
N GLU A 51 -6.88 -9.81 23.44
CA GLU A 51 -6.24 -9.36 24.70
C GLU A 51 -5.34 -10.41 25.34
N LYS A 52 -5.58 -11.72 25.07
CA LYS A 52 -4.80 -12.85 25.57
C LYS A 52 -3.81 -13.46 24.55
N GLU A 53 -3.75 -12.90 23.35
CA GLU A 53 -2.89 -13.34 22.25
C GLU A 53 -1.94 -12.19 21.85
N PRO A 54 -0.79 -12.03 22.53
CA PRO A 54 0.03 -10.81 22.45
C PRO A 54 0.48 -10.46 21.02
N GLU A 55 0.82 -11.44 20.18
CA GLU A 55 1.27 -11.18 18.80
C GLU A 55 0.11 -10.76 17.90
N LYS A 56 -1.04 -11.42 17.99
CA LYS A 56 -2.24 -11.00 17.26
C LYS A 56 -2.77 -9.65 17.76
N LEU A 57 -2.64 -9.36 19.06
CA LEU A 57 -2.96 -8.03 19.58
C LEU A 57 -2.05 -6.94 18.98
N LYS A 58 -0.76 -7.19 18.85
CA LYS A 58 0.17 -6.28 18.17
C LYS A 58 -0.24 -6.07 16.69
N ALA A 59 -0.61 -7.14 15.99
CA ALA A 59 -1.07 -7.07 14.63
C ALA A 59 -2.39 -6.29 14.50
N ALA A 60 -3.33 -6.48 15.42
CA ALA A 60 -4.56 -5.69 15.47
C ALA A 60 -4.26 -4.20 15.69
N ARG A 61 -3.38 -3.87 16.65
CA ARG A 61 -2.93 -2.50 16.90
C ARG A 61 -2.25 -1.89 15.68
N PHE A 62 -1.38 -2.64 14.98
CA PHE A 62 -0.75 -2.21 13.75
C PHE A 62 -1.80 -1.85 12.68
N LEU A 63 -2.78 -2.71 12.43
CA LEU A 63 -3.84 -2.44 11.47
C LEU A 63 -4.64 -1.18 11.84
N LEU A 64 -5.05 -1.06 13.10
CA LEU A 64 -5.85 0.08 13.55
C LEU A 64 -5.06 1.39 13.56
N SER A 65 -3.83 1.40 14.04
CA SER A 65 -2.99 2.61 14.10
C SER A 65 -2.60 3.15 12.72
N ASN A 66 -2.70 2.34 11.66
CA ASN A 66 -2.39 2.72 10.29
C ASN A 66 -3.64 2.87 9.40
N MET A 67 -4.85 2.71 9.92
CA MET A 67 -6.10 2.68 9.14
C MET A 67 -6.63 4.07 8.78
N LEU A 68 -6.26 5.11 9.49
CA LEU A 68 -6.94 6.41 9.54
C LEU A 68 -7.30 7.02 8.18
N TYR A 69 -6.41 6.92 7.21
CA TYR A 69 -6.58 7.51 5.87
C TYR A 69 -6.96 6.49 4.79
N ASN A 70 -7.20 5.23 5.16
CA ASN A 70 -7.71 4.23 4.21
C ASN A 70 -9.17 4.50 3.89
N TYR A 71 -9.53 4.42 2.61
CA TYR A 71 -10.90 4.67 2.14
C TYR A 71 -11.20 3.91 0.86
N ALA A 72 -12.47 3.73 0.56
CA ALA A 72 -12.97 3.37 -0.76
C ALA A 72 -13.70 4.55 -1.40
N TYR A 73 -13.77 4.55 -2.72
CA TYR A 73 -14.69 5.44 -3.43
C TYR A 73 -16.06 4.79 -3.57
N THR A 74 -17.12 5.51 -3.21
CA THR A 74 -18.51 5.09 -3.38
C THR A 74 -19.20 6.00 -4.38
N ASP A 75 -19.64 5.42 -5.51
CA ASP A 75 -20.38 6.14 -6.55
C ASP A 75 -21.11 5.15 -7.45
N GLY A 76 -22.38 5.42 -7.72
CA GLY A 76 -23.20 4.59 -8.62
C GLY A 76 -22.69 4.54 -10.07
N GLU A 77 -21.94 5.55 -10.52
CA GLU A 77 -21.28 5.53 -11.82
C GLU A 77 -20.15 4.49 -11.86
N ILE A 78 -19.36 4.38 -10.78
CA ILE A 78 -18.30 3.36 -10.65
C ILE A 78 -18.92 1.95 -10.76
N ASP A 79 -20.00 1.69 -10.04
CA ASP A 79 -20.69 0.41 -10.09
C ASP A 79 -21.30 0.12 -11.47
N SER A 80 -21.81 1.15 -12.13
CA SER A 80 -22.35 1.03 -13.49
C SER A 80 -21.25 0.68 -14.50
N LEU A 81 -20.08 1.31 -14.39
CA LEU A 81 -18.93 0.99 -15.25
C LEU A 81 -18.37 -0.40 -14.99
N LYS A 82 -18.30 -0.82 -13.73
CA LYS A 82 -17.93 -2.21 -13.39
C LYS A 82 -18.89 -3.21 -14.05
N ARG A 83 -20.20 -2.96 -14.05
CA ARG A 83 -21.18 -3.81 -14.75
C ARG A 83 -20.94 -3.83 -16.26
N VAL A 84 -20.67 -2.67 -16.87
CA VAL A 84 -20.37 -2.59 -18.31
C VAL A 84 -19.13 -3.41 -18.67
N LEU A 85 -18.06 -3.33 -17.86
CA LEU A 85 -16.88 -4.16 -18.05
C LEU A 85 -17.22 -5.66 -18.00
N THR A 86 -18.08 -6.10 -17.08
CA THR A 86 -18.47 -7.51 -16.98
C THR A 86 -19.23 -8.03 -18.21
N MET A 87 -19.92 -7.17 -18.94
CA MET A 87 -20.61 -7.53 -20.17
C MET A 87 -19.64 -7.74 -21.35
N ALA A 88 -18.48 -7.09 -21.32
CA ALA A 88 -17.47 -7.23 -22.38
C ALA A 88 -16.63 -8.50 -22.26
N ILE A 89 -16.54 -9.10 -21.07
CA ILE A 89 -15.68 -10.27 -20.79
C ILE A 89 -16.00 -11.51 -21.64
N PRO A 90 -17.28 -11.92 -21.85
CA PRO A 90 -17.59 -13.14 -22.55
C PRO A 90 -17.16 -13.13 -24.02
N GLN A 91 -16.97 -11.95 -24.60
CA GLN A 91 -16.74 -11.75 -26.04
C GLN A 91 -15.29 -11.41 -26.35
N GLN A 92 -14.42 -11.20 -25.35
CA GLN A 92 -13.04 -10.71 -25.48
C GLN A 92 -12.94 -9.42 -26.33
N GLU A 93 -14.04 -8.70 -26.48
CA GLU A 93 -14.13 -7.51 -27.33
C GLU A 93 -13.75 -6.27 -26.53
N THR A 94 -13.06 -5.35 -27.19
CA THR A 94 -12.98 -3.98 -26.75
C THR A 94 -14.39 -3.41 -26.63
N LEU A 95 -14.65 -2.66 -25.56
CA LEU A 95 -15.93 -1.96 -25.40
C LEU A 95 -16.27 -1.17 -26.65
N SER A 96 -17.52 -1.20 -27.07
CA SER A 96 -17.95 -0.44 -28.24
C SER A 96 -17.58 1.05 -28.13
N LYS A 97 -17.32 1.69 -29.25
CA LYS A 97 -17.00 3.12 -29.29
C LYS A 97 -18.09 3.95 -28.58
N GLU A 98 -19.33 3.56 -28.72
CA GLU A 98 -20.49 4.22 -28.11
C GLU A 98 -20.45 4.19 -26.58
N ILE A 99 -20.10 3.05 -26.00
CA ILE A 99 -19.91 2.90 -24.54
C ILE A 99 -18.72 3.74 -24.08
N ARG A 100 -17.59 3.68 -24.78
CA ARG A 100 -16.41 4.49 -24.44
C ARG A 100 -16.69 5.98 -24.50
N ASP A 101 -17.37 6.45 -25.54
CA ASP A 101 -17.70 7.86 -25.72
C ASP A 101 -18.68 8.36 -24.64
N LYS A 102 -19.66 7.52 -24.25
CA LYS A 102 -20.60 7.83 -23.16
C LYS A 102 -19.91 8.07 -21.83
N TRP A 103 -18.86 7.30 -21.52
CA TRP A 103 -18.16 7.37 -20.25
C TRP A 103 -16.84 8.15 -20.30
N LYS A 104 -16.50 8.66 -21.49
CA LYS A 104 -15.31 9.49 -21.69
C LYS A 104 -15.37 10.75 -20.84
N GLY A 105 -14.36 10.91 -19.98
CA GLY A 105 -14.28 12.08 -19.11
C GLY A 105 -15.04 11.96 -17.79
N THR A 106 -15.63 10.80 -17.47
CA THR A 106 -16.15 10.53 -16.13
C THR A 106 -15.05 10.78 -15.09
N ARG A 107 -15.36 11.60 -14.10
CA ARG A 107 -14.39 12.03 -13.08
C ARG A 107 -14.80 11.54 -11.71
N TYR A 108 -14.02 10.64 -11.16
CA TYR A 108 -14.21 10.08 -9.81
C TYR A 108 -13.79 11.01 -8.67
N ASN A 109 -13.21 12.19 -8.98
CA ASN A 109 -12.89 13.20 -7.99
C ASN A 109 -14.10 13.79 -7.28
N LYS A 110 -15.31 13.54 -7.79
CA LYS A 110 -16.60 13.87 -7.15
C LYS A 110 -17.17 12.72 -6.32
N ALA A 111 -16.65 11.51 -6.48
CA ALA A 111 -17.10 10.37 -5.69
C ALA A 111 -16.83 10.59 -4.19
N GLN A 112 -17.73 10.10 -3.37
CA GLN A 112 -17.57 10.17 -1.92
C GLN A 112 -16.50 9.19 -1.47
N LYS A 113 -15.70 9.59 -0.48
CA LYS A 113 -14.77 8.72 0.21
C LYS A 113 -15.44 8.12 1.42
N GLU A 114 -15.51 6.82 1.46
CA GLU A 114 -15.94 6.06 2.62
C GLU A 114 -14.72 5.52 3.36
N PHE A 115 -14.41 6.12 4.51
CA PHE A 115 -13.22 5.78 5.29
C PHE A 115 -13.42 4.46 6.04
N ASP A 116 -12.40 3.58 5.97
CA ASP A 116 -12.44 2.25 6.61
C ASP A 116 -12.71 2.33 8.10
N VAL A 117 -12.07 3.26 8.78
CA VAL A 117 -12.23 3.50 10.22
C VAL A 117 -13.68 3.67 10.65
N ARG A 118 -14.55 4.16 9.76
CA ARG A 118 -15.99 4.37 10.02
C ARG A 118 -16.88 3.23 9.57
N LYS A 119 -16.35 2.20 8.90
CA LYS A 119 -17.17 1.17 8.23
C LYS A 119 -16.73 -0.25 8.51
N ILE A 120 -15.45 -0.48 8.73
CA ILE A 120 -14.90 -1.82 8.90
C ILE A 120 -15.51 -2.51 10.12
N LYS A 121 -15.83 -3.78 9.98
CA LYS A 121 -16.44 -4.59 11.04
C LYS A 121 -15.39 -5.46 11.72
N ALA A 122 -15.61 -5.74 13.00
CA ALA A 122 -14.70 -6.53 13.81
C ALA A 122 -14.47 -7.92 13.22
N ASP A 123 -15.51 -8.56 12.73
CA ASP A 123 -15.44 -9.91 12.15
C ASP A 123 -14.59 -9.98 10.90
N LEU A 124 -14.55 -8.93 10.07
CA LEU A 124 -13.66 -8.84 8.91
C LEU A 124 -12.19 -8.78 9.36
N LEU A 125 -11.88 -7.92 10.34
CA LEU A 125 -10.51 -7.79 10.84
C LEU A 125 -10.03 -9.05 11.55
N ILE A 126 -10.88 -9.67 12.36
CA ILE A 126 -10.58 -10.92 13.06
C ILE A 126 -10.28 -12.03 12.05
N GLU A 127 -11.17 -12.26 11.08
CA GLU A 127 -10.95 -13.26 10.02
C GLU A 127 -9.65 -12.98 9.25
N ASN A 128 -9.39 -11.71 8.91
CA ASN A 128 -8.18 -11.33 8.20
C ASN A 128 -6.91 -11.63 9.02
N ILE A 129 -6.91 -11.28 10.30
CA ILE A 129 -5.76 -11.51 11.19
C ILE A 129 -5.54 -13.02 11.36
N ASP A 130 -6.56 -13.78 11.68
CA ASP A 130 -6.44 -15.23 11.94
C ASP A 130 -5.90 -15.98 10.72
N LEU A 131 -6.45 -15.72 9.53
CA LEU A 131 -5.97 -16.35 8.29
C LEU A 131 -4.55 -15.88 7.90
N ALA A 132 -4.20 -14.62 8.18
CA ALA A 132 -2.85 -14.14 7.93
C ALA A 132 -1.82 -14.79 8.85
N PHE A 133 -2.14 -14.96 10.13
CA PHE A 133 -1.29 -15.70 11.09
C PHE A 133 -1.15 -17.17 10.71
N GLU A 134 -2.25 -17.81 10.30
CA GLU A 134 -2.21 -19.21 9.89
C GLU A 134 -1.22 -19.45 8.75
N VAL A 135 -1.21 -18.62 7.71
CA VAL A 135 -0.25 -18.79 6.61
C VAL A 135 1.16 -18.39 7.02
N TRP A 136 1.34 -17.36 7.83
CA TRP A 136 2.65 -16.91 8.27
C TRP A 136 3.35 -17.95 9.16
N GLU A 137 2.65 -18.50 10.13
CA GLU A 137 3.24 -19.45 11.09
C GLU A 137 3.44 -20.85 10.51
N ARG A 138 2.56 -21.29 9.62
CA ARG A 138 2.53 -22.70 9.18
C ARG A 138 3.24 -22.94 7.87
N ARG A 139 3.33 -21.93 6.97
CA ARG A 139 3.91 -22.18 5.64
C ARG A 139 5.42 -22.22 5.69
N PRO A 140 6.07 -23.24 5.08
CA PRO A 140 7.51 -23.39 5.09
C PRO A 140 8.25 -22.17 4.53
N TRP A 141 7.69 -21.52 3.51
CA TRP A 141 8.23 -20.32 2.86
C TRP A 141 7.93 -19.02 3.61
N SER A 142 6.98 -19.00 4.55
CA SER A 142 6.49 -17.79 5.21
C SER A 142 7.00 -17.60 6.63
N LYS A 143 7.14 -18.66 7.41
CA LYS A 143 7.46 -18.65 8.84
C LYS A 143 8.81 -18.03 9.23
N HIS A 144 9.64 -17.70 8.25
CA HIS A 144 10.98 -17.11 8.47
C HIS A 144 10.98 -15.58 8.42
N TYR A 145 9.85 -14.96 8.04
CA TYR A 145 9.73 -13.51 8.00
C TYR A 145 9.56 -12.93 9.40
N SER A 146 10.13 -11.75 9.61
CA SER A 146 9.94 -10.99 10.85
C SER A 146 8.47 -10.61 11.03
N PHE A 147 8.10 -10.22 12.25
CA PHE A 147 6.77 -9.71 12.54
C PHE A 147 6.49 -8.41 11.77
N GLU A 148 7.50 -7.58 11.58
CA GLU A 148 7.43 -6.34 10.82
C GLU A 148 7.14 -6.62 9.34
N ASP A 149 7.86 -7.57 8.72
CA ASP A 149 7.62 -7.98 7.33
C ASP A 149 6.22 -8.61 7.17
N PHE A 150 5.81 -9.43 8.12
CA PHE A 150 4.46 -9.98 8.14
C PHE A 150 3.42 -8.87 8.17
N CYS A 151 3.58 -7.86 9.04
CA CYS A 151 2.67 -6.74 9.15
C CYS A 151 2.59 -5.89 7.87
N ASP A 152 3.71 -5.67 7.21
CA ASP A 152 3.74 -4.82 6.01
C ASP A 152 3.33 -5.55 4.73
N TYR A 153 3.62 -6.86 4.59
CA TYR A 153 3.53 -7.55 3.30
C TYR A 153 2.55 -8.72 3.24
N ILE A 154 2.11 -9.29 4.38
CA ILE A 154 1.19 -10.43 4.43
C ILE A 154 -0.15 -10.04 5.09
N LEU A 155 -0.09 -9.39 6.25
CA LEU A 155 -1.24 -9.06 7.09
C LEU A 155 -2.25 -8.10 6.45
N PRO A 156 -1.88 -7.07 5.64
CA PRO A 156 -2.81 -6.05 5.20
C PRO A 156 -4.03 -6.61 4.47
N TYR A 157 -5.22 -6.13 4.85
CA TYR A 157 -6.49 -6.47 4.22
C TYR A 157 -6.79 -5.64 2.98
N ARG A 158 -6.01 -4.60 2.73
CA ARG A 158 -6.21 -3.59 1.69
C ARG A 158 -4.93 -3.39 0.86
N LEU A 159 -5.10 -2.98 -0.40
CA LEU A 159 -4.01 -2.58 -1.30
C LEU A 159 -3.99 -1.05 -1.51
N ASP A 160 -5.14 -0.44 -1.84
CA ASP A 160 -5.25 1.01 -2.05
C ASP A 160 -6.66 1.54 -1.70
N ASN A 161 -7.49 1.87 -2.68
CA ASN A 161 -8.81 2.51 -2.52
C ASN A 161 -9.97 1.63 -3.03
N GLU A 162 -9.76 0.34 -3.03
CA GLU A 162 -10.77 -0.65 -3.34
C GLU A 162 -11.85 -0.74 -2.26
N PRO A 163 -13.04 -1.28 -2.59
CA PRO A 163 -14.08 -1.55 -1.60
C PRO A 163 -13.59 -2.43 -0.44
N LEU A 164 -14.15 -2.23 0.76
CA LEU A 164 -13.96 -3.15 1.89
C LEU A 164 -14.64 -4.48 1.59
N GLU A 165 -13.88 -5.58 1.54
CA GLU A 165 -14.37 -6.90 1.16
C GLU A 165 -13.75 -8.00 2.03
N ARG A 166 -14.54 -9.04 2.33
CA ARG A 166 -14.06 -10.26 2.99
C ARG A 166 -13.49 -11.21 1.94
N TRP A 167 -12.29 -10.92 1.49
CA TRP A 167 -11.68 -11.60 0.37
C TRP A 167 -10.73 -12.73 0.77
N ARG A 168 -10.05 -12.60 1.94
CA ARG A 168 -8.88 -13.43 2.28
C ARG A 168 -9.23 -14.92 2.32
N LYS A 169 -10.36 -15.29 2.93
CA LYS A 169 -10.78 -16.69 2.99
C LYS A 169 -11.03 -17.30 1.62
N LEU A 170 -11.68 -16.56 0.71
CA LEU A 170 -11.94 -17.01 -0.65
C LEU A 170 -10.65 -17.33 -1.42
N TYR A 171 -9.66 -16.43 -1.32
CA TYR A 171 -8.35 -16.59 -1.95
C TYR A 171 -7.52 -17.67 -1.25
N TYR A 172 -7.60 -17.75 0.09
CA TYR A 172 -6.95 -18.80 0.87
C TYR A 172 -7.44 -20.19 0.48
N ASP A 173 -8.73 -20.43 0.46
CA ASP A 173 -9.33 -21.74 0.15
C ASP A 173 -8.90 -22.25 -1.22
N ARG A 174 -8.70 -21.35 -2.19
CA ARG A 174 -8.28 -21.73 -3.54
C ARG A 174 -6.76 -21.82 -3.68
N TYR A 175 -6.08 -20.73 -3.40
CA TYR A 175 -4.67 -20.56 -3.78
C TYR A 175 -3.70 -21.13 -2.74
N ALA A 176 -3.97 -20.96 -1.46
CA ALA A 176 -3.13 -21.54 -0.42
C ALA A 176 -3.21 -23.08 -0.42
N SER A 177 -4.42 -23.62 -0.50
CA SER A 177 -4.63 -25.09 -0.56
C SER A 177 -4.03 -25.71 -1.83
N MET A 178 -4.13 -25.02 -2.96
CA MET A 178 -3.50 -25.46 -4.20
C MET A 178 -1.98 -25.50 -4.06
N LEU A 179 -1.39 -24.40 -3.56
CA LEU A 179 0.06 -24.30 -3.39
C LEU A 179 0.60 -25.33 -2.41
N ASP A 180 -0.11 -25.63 -1.32
CA ASP A 180 0.25 -26.69 -0.39
C ASP A 180 0.33 -28.08 -1.02
N SER A 181 -0.50 -28.35 -2.04
CA SER A 181 -0.46 -29.63 -2.74
C SER A 181 0.72 -29.73 -3.72
N LEU A 182 1.26 -28.60 -4.17
CA LEU A 182 2.30 -28.52 -5.18
C LEU A 182 3.71 -28.30 -4.61
N TYR A 183 3.80 -27.65 -3.44
CA TYR A 183 5.07 -27.21 -2.91
C TYR A 183 5.14 -27.29 -1.39
N GLN A 184 6.22 -27.89 -0.88
CA GLN A 184 6.53 -28.03 0.54
C GLN A 184 7.92 -27.47 0.90
N GLY A 185 8.56 -26.77 -0.05
CA GLY A 185 9.86 -26.15 0.14
C GLY A 185 9.80 -24.82 0.90
N THR A 186 10.95 -24.29 1.21
CA THR A 186 11.12 -23.02 1.95
C THR A 186 11.40 -21.81 1.07
N ASP A 187 11.63 -22.02 -0.24
CA ASP A 187 11.92 -20.93 -1.18
C ASP A 187 10.65 -20.19 -1.55
N VAL A 188 10.53 -18.96 -1.08
CA VAL A 188 9.38 -18.09 -1.34
C VAL A 188 9.27 -17.69 -2.82
N VAL A 189 10.42 -17.57 -3.52
CA VAL A 189 10.43 -17.26 -4.96
C VAL A 189 9.78 -18.39 -5.74
N LYS A 190 10.15 -19.64 -5.42
CA LYS A 190 9.52 -20.82 -6.03
C LYS A 190 8.05 -20.95 -5.71
N ALA A 191 7.63 -20.63 -4.49
CA ALA A 191 6.22 -20.58 -4.12
C ALA A 191 5.45 -19.55 -4.96
N ALA A 192 6.05 -18.35 -5.13
CA ALA A 192 5.48 -17.27 -5.94
C ALA A 192 5.37 -17.66 -7.43
N GLU A 193 6.40 -18.29 -8.01
CA GLU A 193 6.39 -18.77 -9.39
C GLU A 193 5.24 -19.74 -9.65
N LEU A 194 5.10 -20.76 -8.82
CA LEU A 194 4.06 -21.76 -8.97
C LEU A 194 2.65 -21.16 -8.90
N LEU A 195 2.46 -20.22 -7.97
CA LEU A 195 1.18 -19.53 -7.83
C LEU A 195 0.93 -18.56 -8.99
N HIS A 196 1.93 -17.82 -9.44
CA HIS A 196 1.86 -16.95 -10.60
C HIS A 196 1.47 -17.72 -11.86
N ASP A 197 2.16 -18.83 -12.15
CA ASP A 197 1.87 -19.68 -13.30
C ASP A 197 0.45 -20.26 -13.27
N TYR A 198 -0.01 -20.62 -12.08
CA TYR A 198 -1.38 -21.12 -11.92
C TYR A 198 -2.40 -20.01 -12.23
N ILE A 199 -2.25 -18.83 -11.68
CA ILE A 199 -3.16 -17.69 -11.90
C ILE A 199 -3.12 -17.23 -13.36
N LYS A 200 -1.94 -17.22 -13.97
CA LYS A 200 -1.76 -16.83 -15.38
C LYS A 200 -2.51 -17.76 -16.33
N LYS A 201 -2.51 -19.07 -16.06
CA LYS A 201 -3.28 -20.06 -16.85
C LYS A 201 -4.80 -19.85 -16.77
N GLU A 202 -5.29 -19.25 -15.70
CA GLU A 202 -6.71 -18.91 -15.58
C GLU A 202 -7.11 -17.71 -16.47
N GLY A 203 -6.12 -16.98 -17.02
CA GLY A 203 -6.30 -15.86 -17.93
C GLY A 203 -6.69 -14.55 -17.25
N PHE A 204 -6.52 -13.46 -17.98
CA PHE A 204 -6.93 -12.12 -17.57
C PHE A 204 -7.19 -11.26 -18.81
N ALA A 205 -8.38 -10.69 -18.93
CA ALA A 205 -8.73 -9.82 -20.06
C ALA A 205 -8.12 -8.41 -19.86
N HIS A 206 -7.31 -7.97 -20.81
CA HIS A 206 -6.73 -6.64 -20.74
C HIS A 206 -7.73 -5.56 -21.18
N ASN A 207 -8.03 -4.60 -20.31
CA ASN A 207 -8.88 -3.46 -20.62
C ASN A 207 -8.33 -2.18 -19.97
N ARG A 208 -8.17 -1.12 -20.78
CA ARG A 208 -7.69 0.21 -20.37
C ARG A 208 -8.70 1.33 -20.68
N ASP A 209 -9.91 0.98 -21.07
CA ASP A 209 -10.90 1.96 -21.55
C ASP A 209 -11.35 2.93 -20.45
N PHE A 210 -11.28 2.51 -19.19
CA PHE A 210 -11.69 3.32 -18.05
C PHE A 210 -10.61 3.42 -16.98
N ALA A 211 -10.35 4.62 -16.51
CA ALA A 211 -9.49 4.89 -15.35
C ALA A 211 -10.34 4.83 -14.07
N LEU A 212 -10.77 3.64 -13.67
CA LEU A 212 -11.54 3.41 -12.45
C LEU A 212 -10.66 3.40 -11.19
N PRO A 213 -11.20 3.60 -9.98
CA PRO A 213 -10.56 3.20 -8.74
C PRO A 213 -10.21 1.70 -8.76
N HIS A 214 -9.44 1.23 -7.78
CA HIS A 214 -9.14 -0.20 -7.65
C HIS A 214 -10.44 -1.02 -7.58
N PHE A 215 -10.50 -2.13 -8.33
CA PHE A 215 -11.76 -2.89 -8.48
C PHE A 215 -12.16 -3.65 -7.23
N GLY A 216 -11.19 -4.03 -6.40
CA GLY A 216 -11.39 -4.92 -5.27
C GLY A 216 -11.25 -6.40 -5.60
N ALA A 217 -11.00 -7.17 -4.55
CA ALA A 217 -10.64 -8.58 -4.66
C ALA A 217 -11.78 -9.44 -5.22
N LEU A 218 -13.03 -9.20 -4.79
CA LEU A 218 -14.17 -10.01 -5.25
C LEU A 218 -14.50 -9.76 -6.72
N PHE A 219 -14.36 -8.51 -7.19
CA PHE A 219 -14.53 -8.21 -8.59
C PHE A 219 -13.45 -8.89 -9.45
N LEU A 220 -12.19 -8.81 -9.06
CA LEU A 220 -11.07 -9.42 -9.77
C LEU A 220 -11.12 -10.95 -9.73
N TRP A 221 -11.55 -11.53 -8.60
CA TRP A 221 -11.81 -12.96 -8.48
C TRP A 221 -12.79 -13.46 -9.54
N LYS A 222 -13.89 -12.75 -9.71
CA LYS A 222 -14.99 -13.17 -10.61
C LYS A 222 -14.69 -12.87 -12.06
N ASN A 223 -14.12 -11.71 -12.36
CA ASN A 223 -14.16 -11.13 -13.69
C ASN A 223 -12.80 -11.13 -14.41
N ARG A 224 -11.68 -11.05 -13.69
CA ARG A 224 -10.31 -11.08 -14.27
C ARG A 224 -10.16 -10.16 -15.46
N ILE A 225 -10.52 -8.89 -15.29
CA ILE A 225 -10.44 -7.86 -16.31
C ILE A 225 -9.86 -6.58 -15.74
N GLY A 226 -9.07 -5.86 -16.53
CA GLY A 226 -8.45 -4.60 -16.17
C GLY A 226 -7.11 -4.41 -16.86
N TYR A 227 -6.24 -3.60 -16.28
CA TYR A 227 -4.91 -3.32 -16.83
C TYR A 227 -3.80 -3.70 -15.81
N CYS A 228 -2.58 -3.22 -15.98
CA CYS A 228 -1.42 -3.64 -15.16
C CYS A 228 -1.67 -3.55 -13.65
N ARG A 229 -2.31 -2.48 -13.16
CA ARG A 229 -2.65 -2.33 -11.75
C ARG A 229 -3.57 -3.43 -11.25
N ASP A 230 -4.64 -3.74 -11.99
CA ASP A 230 -5.64 -4.71 -11.59
C ASP A 230 -5.08 -6.15 -11.62
N LYS A 231 -4.14 -6.42 -12.52
CA LYS A 231 -3.36 -7.67 -12.56
C LYS A 231 -2.45 -7.80 -11.36
N THR A 232 -1.77 -6.70 -10.99
CA THR A 232 -0.94 -6.61 -9.78
C THR A 232 -1.78 -6.85 -8.52
N ASP A 233 -2.96 -6.22 -8.44
CA ASP A 233 -3.87 -6.39 -7.30
C ASP A 233 -4.31 -7.85 -7.14
N LEU A 234 -4.72 -8.52 -8.24
CA LEU A 234 -5.11 -9.93 -8.21
C LEU A 234 -3.99 -10.83 -7.68
N LEU A 235 -2.75 -10.61 -8.16
CA LEU A 235 -1.58 -11.34 -7.68
C LEU A 235 -1.29 -11.06 -6.21
N CYS A 236 -1.36 -9.79 -5.77
CA CYS A 236 -1.14 -9.43 -4.39
C CYS A 236 -2.16 -10.07 -3.44
N TYR A 237 -3.45 -10.10 -3.79
CA TYR A 237 -4.45 -10.79 -2.98
C TYR A 237 -4.16 -12.29 -2.86
N ALA A 238 -3.89 -12.95 -3.98
CA ALA A 238 -3.61 -14.38 -4.00
C ALA A 238 -2.35 -14.75 -3.21
N MET A 239 -1.27 -13.98 -3.40
CA MET A 239 0.01 -14.22 -2.73
C MET A 239 -0.07 -13.96 -1.23
N ARG A 240 -0.70 -12.85 -0.79
CA ARG A 240 -0.91 -12.58 0.64
C ARG A 240 -1.76 -13.67 1.29
N ALA A 241 -2.79 -14.17 0.61
CA ALA A 241 -3.62 -15.26 1.10
C ALA A 241 -2.85 -16.59 1.23
N ALA A 242 -1.78 -16.77 0.44
CA ALA A 242 -0.90 -17.94 0.50
C ALA A 242 0.35 -17.73 1.39
N GLY A 243 0.46 -16.60 2.12
CA GLY A 243 1.60 -16.30 2.97
C GLY A 243 2.86 -15.90 2.21
N ILE A 244 2.73 -15.39 1.00
CA ILE A 244 3.83 -14.86 0.21
C ILE A 244 3.87 -13.35 0.38
N PRO A 245 4.97 -12.76 0.90
CA PRO A 245 5.05 -11.35 1.20
C PRO A 245 5.23 -10.52 -0.06
N VAL A 246 4.25 -9.70 -0.38
CA VAL A 246 4.21 -8.87 -1.59
C VAL A 246 3.63 -7.49 -1.35
N ALA A 247 4.07 -6.56 -2.17
CA ALA A 247 3.51 -5.22 -2.29
C ALA A 247 3.27 -4.86 -3.76
N SER A 248 2.54 -3.78 -4.00
CA SER A 248 2.40 -3.16 -5.31
C SER A 248 3.39 -2.01 -5.42
N ASP A 249 4.30 -2.10 -6.38
CA ASP A 249 5.23 -1.02 -6.74
C ASP A 249 4.79 -0.37 -8.05
N SER A 250 5.08 0.92 -8.18
CA SER A 250 4.67 1.69 -9.35
C SER A 250 5.56 2.88 -9.62
N TYR A 251 5.55 3.35 -10.86
CA TYR A 251 5.96 4.72 -11.20
C TYR A 251 4.76 5.49 -11.75
N PHE A 252 4.75 6.79 -11.51
CA PHE A 252 3.65 7.64 -11.95
C PHE A 252 3.76 8.05 -13.41
N VAL A 253 4.99 8.29 -13.87
CA VAL A 253 5.33 8.76 -15.20
C VAL A 253 6.70 8.24 -15.60
N SER A 254 6.88 7.91 -16.86
CA SER A 254 8.17 7.57 -17.46
C SER A 254 8.38 8.41 -18.72
N ASN A 255 9.62 8.77 -19.00
CA ASN A 255 9.99 9.43 -20.27
C ASN A 255 10.17 8.46 -21.44
N THR A 256 10.20 7.15 -21.17
CA THR A 256 10.38 6.10 -22.17
C THR A 256 9.08 5.38 -22.51
N TYR A 257 8.05 5.49 -21.67
CA TYR A 257 6.75 4.85 -21.85
C TYR A 257 5.62 5.80 -21.48
N VAL A 258 4.56 5.80 -22.25
CA VAL A 258 3.37 6.61 -21.98
C VAL A 258 2.60 6.02 -20.79
N GLY A 259 2.35 6.85 -19.78
CA GLY A 259 1.52 6.51 -18.61
C GLY A 259 2.28 5.98 -17.41
N ASN A 260 1.52 5.53 -16.44
CA ASN A 260 1.98 4.84 -15.23
C ASN A 260 2.05 3.33 -15.43
N HIS A 261 2.77 2.66 -14.56
CA HIS A 261 2.83 1.20 -14.53
C HIS A 261 2.88 0.67 -13.11
N ASN A 262 2.29 -0.51 -12.89
CA ASN A 262 2.29 -1.22 -11.63
C ASN A 262 2.80 -2.65 -11.84
N TRP A 263 3.51 -3.19 -10.84
CA TRP A 263 3.99 -4.56 -10.80
C TRP A 263 4.03 -5.09 -9.37
N VAL A 264 4.20 -6.39 -9.22
CA VAL A 264 4.36 -7.03 -7.92
C VAL A 264 5.81 -6.90 -7.46
N ALA A 265 6.00 -6.48 -6.23
CA ALA A 265 7.27 -6.53 -5.51
C ALA A 265 7.20 -7.68 -4.50
N LEU A 266 7.83 -8.81 -4.81
CA LEU A 266 8.05 -9.90 -3.87
C LEU A 266 9.22 -9.53 -2.96
N ILE A 267 9.04 -9.70 -1.65
CA ILE A 267 10.12 -9.50 -0.69
C ILE A 267 10.67 -10.88 -0.32
N ASP A 268 11.95 -11.13 -0.58
CA ASP A 268 12.55 -12.41 -0.22
C ASP A 268 13.00 -12.45 1.25
N THR A 269 13.46 -13.60 1.71
CA THR A 269 13.90 -13.81 3.09
C THR A 269 15.16 -13.02 3.49
N THR A 270 15.82 -12.37 2.54
CA THR A 270 16.94 -11.46 2.79
C THR A 270 16.52 -9.99 2.83
N GLY A 271 15.23 -9.71 2.59
CA GLY A 271 14.68 -8.36 2.45
C GLY A 271 14.89 -7.75 1.05
N GLN A 272 15.41 -8.52 0.09
CA GLN A 272 15.57 -8.06 -1.28
C GLN A 272 14.23 -8.03 -2.01
N THR A 273 13.99 -6.95 -2.75
CA THR A 273 12.84 -6.82 -3.64
C THR A 273 13.08 -7.55 -4.97
N ILE A 274 12.15 -8.41 -5.35
CA ILE A 274 12.14 -9.13 -6.62
C ILE A 274 10.90 -8.70 -7.40
N PRO A 275 11.04 -7.83 -8.42
CA PRO A 275 9.90 -7.38 -9.22
C PRO A 275 9.49 -8.43 -10.25
N PHE A 276 8.19 -8.57 -10.47
CA PHE A 276 7.64 -9.35 -11.58
C PHE A 276 6.26 -8.85 -12.02
N GLU A 277 5.89 -9.19 -13.24
CA GLU A 277 4.64 -8.77 -13.87
C GLU A 277 3.76 -9.98 -14.19
N PHE A 278 2.44 -9.76 -14.32
CA PHE A 278 1.48 -10.82 -14.66
C PHE A 278 1.81 -11.51 -16.00
N GLU A 279 2.27 -10.75 -16.99
CA GLU A 279 2.61 -11.25 -18.33
C GLU A 279 3.97 -11.91 -18.42
N GLN A 280 4.75 -11.93 -17.37
CA GLN A 280 6.10 -12.51 -17.39
C GLN A 280 6.04 -13.99 -17.80
N ASP A 281 6.77 -14.33 -18.88
CA ASP A 281 6.84 -15.70 -19.45
C ASP A 281 8.04 -16.49 -18.94
N LYS A 282 8.92 -15.85 -18.18
CA LYS A 282 10.12 -16.44 -17.59
C LYS A 282 9.93 -16.58 -16.09
N ASP A 283 10.75 -17.45 -15.51
CA ASP A 283 10.83 -17.59 -14.06
C ASP A 283 11.04 -16.23 -13.38
N ILE A 284 10.49 -16.08 -12.19
CA ILE A 284 10.72 -14.89 -11.35
C ILE A 284 12.19 -14.89 -10.96
N VAL A 285 12.95 -13.88 -11.40
CA VAL A 285 14.39 -13.80 -11.20
C VAL A 285 14.78 -12.58 -10.36
N ARG A 286 15.82 -12.77 -9.53
CA ARG A 286 16.30 -11.71 -8.63
C ARG A 286 16.89 -10.52 -9.37
N ASP A 287 17.46 -10.74 -10.55
CA ASP A 287 18.17 -9.73 -11.33
C ASP A 287 17.41 -9.34 -12.61
N LEU A 288 16.14 -9.01 -12.49
CA LEU A 288 15.36 -8.55 -13.63
C LEU A 288 15.90 -7.20 -14.12
N ILE A 289 16.63 -7.22 -15.22
CA ILE A 289 17.11 -6.00 -15.89
C ILE A 289 15.98 -5.48 -16.78
N ASP A 290 15.40 -4.36 -16.36
CA ASP A 290 14.46 -3.60 -17.15
C ASP A 290 15.10 -2.27 -17.59
N ALA A 291 15.15 -2.05 -18.88
CA ALA A 291 15.74 -0.84 -19.47
C ALA A 291 14.89 0.42 -19.29
N ARG A 292 13.66 0.29 -18.79
CA ARG A 292 12.77 1.44 -18.56
C ARG A 292 13.34 2.40 -17.55
N LYS A 293 13.42 3.68 -17.90
CA LYS A 293 13.73 4.77 -16.98
C LYS A 293 12.45 5.17 -16.24
N ARG A 294 12.48 5.08 -14.89
CA ARG A 294 11.31 5.30 -14.03
C ARG A 294 11.33 6.64 -13.31
N GLY A 295 12.53 7.19 -13.09
CA GLY A 295 12.76 8.41 -12.32
C GLY A 295 12.52 8.23 -10.82
N LYS A 296 11.35 7.72 -10.47
CA LYS A 296 10.93 7.38 -9.10
C LYS A 296 10.09 6.12 -9.10
N VAL A 297 10.32 5.26 -8.11
CA VAL A 297 9.50 4.07 -7.82
C VAL A 297 8.92 4.21 -6.42
N TYR A 298 7.61 4.01 -6.33
CA TYR A 298 6.88 4.06 -5.07
C TYR A 298 6.21 2.73 -4.78
N ARG A 299 6.38 2.26 -3.55
CA ARG A 299 5.69 1.09 -2.99
C ARG A 299 4.48 1.52 -2.21
N LYS A 300 3.34 0.90 -2.48
CA LYS A 300 2.15 1.06 -1.65
C LYS A 300 2.27 0.19 -0.41
N MET A 301 2.43 0.85 0.74
CA MET A 301 2.48 0.22 2.06
C MET A 301 1.11 0.29 2.73
N TYR A 302 0.86 -0.56 3.71
CA TYR A 302 -0.25 -0.37 4.64
C TYR A 302 0.14 0.52 5.82
N SER A 303 1.38 0.41 6.28
CA SER A 303 1.94 1.29 7.30
C SER A 303 2.07 2.73 6.81
N MET A 304 1.66 3.67 7.65
CA MET A 304 1.87 5.10 7.40
C MET A 304 3.36 5.39 7.38
N GLN A 305 3.85 5.97 6.29
CA GLN A 305 5.23 6.34 6.12
C GLN A 305 5.54 7.66 6.84
N PRO A 306 6.77 7.89 7.29
CA PRO A 306 7.18 9.18 7.81
C PRO A 306 6.96 10.29 6.80
N GLU A 307 6.51 11.45 7.27
CA GLU A 307 6.37 12.61 6.41
C GLU A 307 7.75 13.04 5.86
N LYS A 308 7.83 13.15 4.55
CA LYS A 308 8.99 13.71 3.86
C LYS A 308 9.09 15.22 4.06
N ILE A 309 7.96 15.87 4.23
CA ILE A 309 7.78 17.30 4.47
C ILE A 309 6.77 17.43 5.61
N GLU A 310 7.14 18.17 6.66
CA GLU A 310 6.26 18.40 7.81
C GLU A 310 4.89 18.94 7.39
N GLY A 311 3.79 18.30 7.88
CA GLY A 311 2.42 18.61 7.51
C GLY A 311 2.02 18.15 6.12
N GLN A 312 2.79 17.23 5.50
CA GLN A 312 2.61 16.80 4.12
C GLN A 312 1.22 16.24 3.83
N TYR A 313 0.66 15.46 4.74
CA TYR A 313 -0.57 14.72 4.46
C TYR A 313 -1.82 15.60 4.55
N GLU A 314 -1.76 16.71 5.28
CA GLU A 314 -2.88 17.61 5.52
C GLU A 314 -2.83 18.89 4.66
N ASP A 315 -1.67 19.19 4.06
CA ASP A 315 -1.47 20.42 3.30
C ASP A 315 -2.18 20.39 1.95
N LYS A 316 -3.28 21.14 1.84
CA LYS A 316 -4.10 21.20 0.63
C LYS A 316 -3.40 21.89 -0.56
N GLU A 317 -2.34 22.66 -0.32
CA GLU A 317 -1.55 23.30 -1.38
C GLU A 317 -0.58 22.31 -2.03
N LEU A 318 -0.27 21.20 -1.34
CA LEU A 318 0.55 20.14 -1.90
C LEU A 318 -0.24 19.38 -2.96
N TYR A 319 0.40 19.08 -4.08
CA TYR A 319 -0.20 18.26 -5.15
C TYR A 319 -0.73 16.93 -4.58
N ALA A 320 -2.00 16.61 -4.90
CA ALA A 320 -2.75 15.55 -4.22
C ALA A 320 -2.04 14.18 -4.17
N ARG A 321 -1.28 13.85 -5.22
CA ARG A 321 -0.49 12.61 -5.32
C ARG A 321 0.49 12.44 -4.14
N PHE A 322 1.08 13.52 -3.65
CA PHE A 322 2.09 13.48 -2.60
C PHE A 322 1.51 13.62 -1.17
N ARG A 323 0.19 13.75 -1.04
CA ARG A 323 -0.51 13.72 0.25
C ARG A 323 -0.86 12.31 0.71
N GLN A 324 -0.34 11.28 0.04
CA GLN A 324 -0.60 9.87 0.33
C GLN A 324 0.33 9.36 1.45
N PRO A 325 -0.18 9.04 2.65
CA PRO A 325 0.67 8.62 3.76
C PRO A 325 1.25 7.19 3.60
N TYR A 326 0.83 6.46 2.58
CA TYR A 326 1.17 5.05 2.37
C TYR A 326 2.18 4.82 1.23
N LEU A 327 2.75 5.86 0.67
CA LEU A 327 3.73 5.75 -0.42
C LEU A 327 5.16 5.80 0.13
N LYS A 328 5.88 4.69 0.03
CA LYS A 328 7.31 4.57 0.32
C LYS A 328 8.11 4.76 -0.96
N ASP A 329 9.09 5.67 -0.96
CA ASP A 329 10.07 5.78 -2.04
C ASP A 329 11.04 4.60 -1.96
N VAL A 330 10.98 3.70 -2.95
CA VAL A 330 11.81 2.51 -3.07
C VAL A 330 12.72 2.55 -4.30
N THR A 331 12.95 3.71 -4.87
CA THR A 331 13.75 3.89 -6.09
C THR A 331 15.13 3.23 -5.97
N ALA A 332 15.77 3.35 -4.81
CA ALA A 332 17.08 2.76 -4.53
C ALA A 332 17.09 1.22 -4.51
N GLU A 333 15.95 0.57 -4.35
CA GLU A 333 15.82 -0.89 -4.43
C GLU A 333 15.89 -1.41 -5.89
N TYR A 334 15.68 -0.50 -6.87
CA TYR A 334 15.61 -0.84 -8.31
C TYR A 334 16.80 -0.34 -9.11
N ARG A 335 17.39 0.79 -8.71
CA ARG A 335 18.42 1.48 -9.47
C ARG A 335 19.44 2.16 -8.53
N SER A 336 20.61 2.42 -9.05
CA SER A 336 21.47 3.42 -8.45
C SER A 336 20.75 4.75 -8.42
N VAL A 337 20.92 5.49 -7.35
CA VAL A 337 20.24 6.77 -7.14
C VAL A 337 21.23 7.83 -6.70
N ASP A 338 20.95 9.07 -7.08
CA ASP A 338 21.71 10.24 -6.73
C ASP A 338 20.88 11.28 -5.96
N ARG A 339 21.58 12.25 -5.42
CA ARG A 339 21.00 13.48 -4.89
C ARG A 339 21.06 14.53 -6.00
N LEU A 340 19.88 14.99 -6.44
CA LEU A 340 19.77 16.09 -7.38
C LEU A 340 19.62 17.41 -6.61
N GLU A 341 20.56 18.31 -6.80
CA GLU A 341 20.48 19.67 -6.31
C GLU A 341 20.51 20.63 -7.51
N THR A 342 19.58 21.56 -7.56
CA THR A 342 19.45 22.51 -8.68
C THR A 342 19.07 23.89 -8.19
N ASN A 343 19.55 24.90 -8.92
CA ASN A 343 19.15 26.28 -8.70
C ASN A 343 17.72 26.51 -9.19
N ILE A 344 16.95 27.26 -8.40
CA ILE A 344 15.59 27.66 -8.73
C ILE A 344 15.45 29.16 -8.51
N VAL A 345 14.51 29.78 -9.22
CA VAL A 345 14.11 31.16 -8.95
C VAL A 345 12.78 31.11 -8.22
N ASN A 346 12.86 31.13 -6.89
CA ASN A 346 11.69 31.19 -6.02
C ASN A 346 11.71 32.49 -5.22
N ASN A 347 10.95 33.49 -5.64
CA ASN A 347 10.85 34.78 -4.96
C ASN A 347 10.05 34.69 -3.65
N GLY A 348 10.07 33.54 -2.96
CA GLY A 348 9.34 33.27 -1.73
C GLY A 348 7.83 33.07 -1.94
N LYS A 349 7.40 32.87 -3.19
CA LYS A 349 5.98 32.70 -3.55
C LYS A 349 5.53 31.25 -3.51
N GLU A 350 6.45 30.33 -3.79
CA GLU A 350 6.10 28.91 -3.92
C GLU A 350 6.64 28.14 -2.70
N LYS A 351 5.77 27.38 -2.08
CA LYS A 351 6.06 26.56 -0.90
C LYS A 351 6.75 25.25 -1.26
N TYR A 352 6.42 24.71 -2.45
CA TYR A 352 6.86 23.42 -2.93
C TYR A 352 7.50 23.52 -4.31
N ALA A 353 8.59 22.77 -4.48
CA ALA A 353 9.21 22.51 -5.77
C ALA A 353 9.01 21.01 -6.11
N TYR A 354 8.66 20.74 -7.37
CA TYR A 354 8.37 19.40 -7.84
C TYR A 354 9.41 18.96 -8.87
N LEU A 355 9.93 17.76 -8.72
CA LEU A 355 10.71 17.10 -9.74
C LEU A 355 9.73 16.48 -10.74
N SER A 356 9.85 16.86 -12.01
CA SER A 356 8.92 16.45 -13.05
C SER A 356 9.64 15.78 -14.21
N VAL A 357 8.96 14.83 -14.86
CA VAL A 357 9.40 14.11 -16.04
C VAL A 357 8.41 14.41 -17.18
N PHE A 358 8.91 14.53 -18.40
CA PHE A 358 8.07 14.73 -19.60
C PHE A 358 7.35 13.43 -19.97
N ASP A 359 6.02 13.45 -20.02
CA ASP A 359 5.16 12.29 -20.29
C ASP A 359 4.82 12.11 -21.79
N GLY A 360 5.43 12.91 -22.66
CA GLY A 360 5.10 13.02 -24.08
C GLY A 360 4.18 14.19 -24.43
N SER A 361 3.55 14.82 -23.44
CA SER A 361 2.66 15.98 -23.62
C SER A 361 2.99 17.14 -22.67
N LYS A 362 3.35 16.85 -21.44
CA LYS A 362 3.64 17.80 -20.38
C LYS A 362 4.70 17.26 -19.42
N PHE A 363 5.23 18.14 -18.59
CA PHE A 363 6.00 17.72 -17.41
C PHE A 363 5.04 17.40 -16.25
N ASP A 364 5.08 16.14 -15.78
CA ASP A 364 4.23 15.64 -14.68
C ASP A 364 5.10 15.34 -13.46
N PRO A 365 4.67 15.75 -12.24
CA PRO A 365 5.48 15.62 -11.03
C PRO A 365 5.64 14.16 -10.61
N ILE A 366 6.88 13.80 -10.30
CA ILE A 366 7.23 12.47 -9.76
C ILE A 366 7.80 12.55 -8.36
N ASP A 367 8.26 13.70 -7.89
CA ASP A 367 8.75 13.93 -6.53
C ASP A 367 8.49 15.36 -6.08
N VAL A 368 8.60 15.62 -4.77
CA VAL A 368 8.36 16.92 -4.17
C VAL A 368 9.35 17.22 -3.05
N THR A 369 9.71 18.50 -2.92
CA THR A 369 10.50 19.03 -1.79
C THR A 369 9.99 20.42 -1.39
N ARG A 370 10.35 20.90 -0.20
CA ARG A 370 10.15 22.31 0.11
C ARG A 370 11.00 23.18 -0.81
N ALA A 371 10.40 24.19 -1.39
CA ALA A 371 11.13 25.13 -2.22
C ALA A 371 12.00 26.02 -1.34
N GLY A 372 13.31 25.96 -1.54
CA GLY A 372 14.23 26.94 -0.96
C GLY A 372 14.09 28.31 -1.65
N LYS A 373 14.87 29.28 -1.22
CA LYS A 373 14.89 30.61 -1.84
C LYS A 373 15.49 30.57 -3.26
N ASP A 374 16.55 29.82 -3.40
CA ASP A 374 17.37 29.73 -4.62
C ASP A 374 17.73 28.29 -5.01
N ARG A 375 17.33 27.29 -4.22
CA ARG A 375 17.67 25.87 -4.43
C ARG A 375 16.53 24.94 -4.12
N ALA A 376 16.49 23.82 -4.89
CA ALA A 376 15.67 22.64 -4.61
C ALA A 376 16.57 21.40 -4.56
N VAL A 377 16.27 20.50 -3.61
CA VAL A 377 17.04 19.26 -3.38
C VAL A 377 16.10 18.08 -3.39
N PHE A 378 16.35 17.13 -4.28
CA PHE A 378 15.64 15.86 -4.36
C PHE A 378 16.60 14.71 -4.06
N ARG A 379 16.10 13.65 -3.42
CA ARG A 379 16.89 12.48 -3.02
C ARG A 379 16.39 11.25 -3.77
N ASN A 380 17.24 10.23 -3.86
CA ASN A 380 16.91 8.97 -4.53
C ASN A 380 16.41 9.18 -5.96
N VAL A 381 17.09 10.01 -6.73
CA VAL A 381 16.76 10.32 -8.11
C VAL A 381 17.49 9.38 -9.04
N GLU A 382 16.81 8.75 -9.99
CA GLU A 382 17.45 7.90 -11.00
C GLU A 382 18.33 8.78 -11.91
N PRO A 383 19.62 8.43 -12.12
CA PRO A 383 20.53 9.22 -12.97
C PRO A 383 20.22 9.06 -14.47
N ASP A 384 20.85 9.89 -15.29
CA ASP A 384 20.77 9.86 -16.75
C ASP A 384 19.35 10.02 -17.32
N MET A 385 18.56 10.87 -16.68
CA MET A 385 17.23 11.28 -17.14
C MET A 385 17.12 12.79 -17.25
N LEU A 386 16.25 13.24 -18.14
CA LEU A 386 15.89 14.66 -18.23
C LEU A 386 14.78 14.98 -17.20
N TYR A 387 15.10 15.85 -16.27
CA TYR A 387 14.17 16.36 -15.27
C TYR A 387 13.92 17.85 -15.43
N GLN A 388 12.74 18.29 -15.04
CA GLN A 388 12.42 19.70 -14.86
C GLN A 388 11.93 19.94 -13.45
N VAL A 389 12.39 21.01 -12.82
CA VAL A 389 11.77 21.50 -11.58
C VAL A 389 10.61 22.42 -11.92
N THR A 390 9.44 22.10 -11.41
CA THR A 390 8.18 22.82 -11.67
C THR A 390 7.56 23.31 -10.38
N PHE A 391 6.72 24.34 -10.50
CA PHE A 391 5.88 24.85 -9.42
C PHE A 391 4.42 24.71 -9.85
N TYR A 392 3.55 24.28 -8.96
CA TYR A 392 2.12 24.16 -9.18
C TYR A 392 1.38 25.09 -8.22
N ARG A 393 0.37 25.77 -8.76
CA ARG A 393 -0.53 26.65 -8.01
C ARG A 393 -1.93 26.06 -7.96
#